data_6d7b03f3705c57b82b175ce6f50ac1ee
#
_entry.id   6d7b03f3705c57b82b175ce6f50ac1ee
#
_cell.length_a   1.000
_cell.length_b   1.000
_cell.length_c   1.000
_cell.angle_alpha   90.00
_cell.angle_beta   90.00
_cell.angle_gamma   90.00
#
_symmetry.space_group_name_H-M   'P 1'
#
loop_
_entity.id
_entity.type
_entity.pdbx_description
1 polymer ?
#
loop_
_entity_poly.entity_id
_entity_poly.type
_entity_poly.pdbx_seq_one_letter_code
_entity_poly.pdbx_strand_id
1 'polypeptide(L)'
;MKILFVEPPKDFWFLMGEYLPPPLGLLQLAAFLESKVKGVEIEVLDCQAKGLDWNGLEKHMESFDPDMVAVSGLATCNTYTAVRALETAKRVKPSVLTVTGGQHFTALAQESLEAYPEIDVIVRGEGEQTLVDLVQSLGEKAPFSRVKGISFRLDGEIHHNPPQPLIGNLDDLPFPGYHFVKDVVHRYHFTMMAGPETRYALIEGSRGCPHRCTFCSQWRHWEGKWRIKSAKRVADEMEFCYQNYGVRFLWLTDDNFG
;
A
#
# COMPACT_ATOMS: atom_id res chain seq x y z
N MET A 1 -11.50 8.16 13.89
CA MET A 1 -10.71 6.93 13.71
C MET A 1 -9.35 7.32 13.13
N LYS A 2 -8.27 6.83 13.73
CA LYS A 2 -6.90 7.07 13.29
C LYS A 2 -6.36 5.87 12.52
N ILE A 3 -5.85 6.12 11.33
CA ILE A 3 -5.37 5.09 10.40
C ILE A 3 -3.90 5.37 10.07
N LEU A 4 -3.04 4.39 10.35
CA LEU A 4 -1.62 4.46 10.07
C LEU A 4 -1.25 3.47 8.97
N PHE A 5 -0.85 3.99 7.81
CA PHE A 5 -0.19 3.20 6.77
C PHE A 5 1.32 3.18 7.03
N VAL A 6 1.93 2.00 6.99
CA VAL A 6 3.34 1.85 7.36
C VAL A 6 4.12 1.21 6.22
N GLU A 7 5.17 1.88 5.77
CA GLU A 7 6.31 1.26 5.09
C GLU A 7 7.37 0.95 6.16
N PRO A 8 7.56 -0.33 6.52
CA PRO A 8 8.31 -0.70 7.72
C PRO A 8 9.83 -0.52 7.55
N PRO A 9 10.59 -0.54 8.65
CA PRO A 9 12.04 -0.66 8.58
C PRO A 9 12.44 -1.91 7.82
N LYS A 10 13.52 -1.86 7.05
CA LYS A 10 14.11 -3.01 6.35
C LYS A 10 15.50 -3.29 6.91
N ASP A 11 15.74 -4.53 7.29
CA ASP A 11 16.99 -4.98 7.91
C ASP A 11 18.04 -5.40 6.86
N PHE A 12 17.71 -5.33 5.56
CA PHE A 12 18.64 -5.74 4.50
C PHE A 12 18.57 -4.79 3.30
N TRP A 13 19.70 -4.63 2.63
CA TRP A 13 19.86 -3.85 1.42
C TRP A 13 19.77 -4.77 0.20
N PHE A 14 18.98 -4.37 -0.78
CA PHE A 14 19.06 -5.00 -2.09
C PHE A 14 20.35 -4.56 -2.77
N LEU A 15 21.00 -5.52 -3.48
CA LEU A 15 22.24 -5.32 -4.24
C LEU A 15 22.10 -4.34 -5.43
N MET A 16 21.00 -3.65 -5.56
CA MET A 16 20.67 -2.73 -6.66
C MET A 16 21.21 -1.30 -6.47
N GLY A 17 22.14 -1.10 -5.54
CA GLY A 17 22.67 0.23 -5.24
C GLY A 17 21.74 1.03 -4.33
N GLU A 18 22.02 2.31 -4.19
CA GLU A 18 21.22 3.22 -3.38
C GLU A 18 19.87 3.50 -4.05
N TYR A 19 18.86 2.81 -3.55
CA TYR A 19 17.49 2.90 -4.04
C TYR A 19 16.53 3.01 -2.85
N LEU A 20 15.85 4.14 -2.76
CA LEU A 20 14.80 4.39 -1.78
C LEU A 20 13.55 4.89 -2.52
N PRO A 21 12.62 3.99 -2.86
CA PRO A 21 11.39 4.36 -3.55
C PRO A 21 10.35 4.91 -2.59
N PRO A 22 9.49 5.85 -3.03
CA PRO A 22 8.28 6.18 -2.29
C PRO A 22 7.34 4.97 -2.23
N PRO A 23 6.56 4.79 -1.16
CA PRO A 23 5.61 3.70 -1.01
C PRO A 23 4.32 3.96 -1.83
N LEU A 24 4.43 3.96 -3.16
CA LEU A 24 3.37 4.42 -4.09
C LEU A 24 2.01 3.78 -3.80
N GLY A 25 1.97 2.47 -3.54
CA GLY A 25 0.72 1.76 -3.24
C GLY A 25 0.04 2.30 -1.99
N LEU A 26 0.80 2.54 -0.90
CA LEU A 26 0.25 3.11 0.33
C LEU A 26 -0.20 4.56 0.14
N LEU A 27 0.56 5.35 -0.64
CA LEU A 27 0.18 6.73 -0.98
C LEU A 27 -1.11 6.78 -1.81
N GLN A 28 -1.28 5.86 -2.74
CA GLN A 28 -2.51 5.76 -3.54
C GLN A 28 -3.71 5.37 -2.68
N LEU A 29 -3.55 4.37 -1.81
CA LEU A 29 -4.60 3.92 -0.89
C LEU A 29 -5.01 5.02 0.09
N ALA A 30 -4.05 5.72 0.69
CA ALA A 30 -4.29 6.83 1.61
C ALA A 30 -5.04 7.98 0.93
N ALA A 31 -4.60 8.39 -0.27
CA ALA A 31 -5.27 9.45 -1.03
C ALA A 31 -6.70 9.07 -1.45
N PHE A 32 -6.92 7.83 -1.87
CA PHE A 32 -8.25 7.36 -2.23
C PHE A 32 -9.18 7.35 -1.01
N LEU A 33 -8.70 6.83 0.11
CA LEU A 33 -9.46 6.80 1.37
C LEU A 33 -9.81 8.22 1.85
N GLU A 34 -8.82 9.15 1.84
CA GLU A 34 -9.03 10.56 2.19
C GLU A 34 -10.10 11.23 1.33
N SER A 35 -10.14 10.89 0.03
CA SER A 35 -11.11 11.45 -0.92
C SER A 35 -12.54 10.95 -0.69
N LYS A 36 -12.73 9.75 -0.11
CA LYS A 36 -14.02 9.06 0.00
C LYS A 36 -14.60 9.06 1.42
N VAL A 37 -13.76 9.08 2.45
CA VAL A 37 -14.21 8.95 3.84
C VAL A 37 -13.88 10.20 4.64
N LYS A 38 -14.89 10.75 5.33
CA LYS A 38 -14.72 11.92 6.21
C LYS A 38 -14.57 11.49 7.66
N GLY A 39 -13.92 12.32 8.48
CA GLY A 39 -13.76 12.08 9.91
C GLY A 39 -12.73 11.00 10.25
N VAL A 40 -11.85 10.67 9.34
CA VAL A 40 -10.68 9.82 9.56
C VAL A 40 -9.42 10.70 9.59
N GLU A 41 -8.50 10.39 10.48
CA GLU A 41 -7.15 10.92 10.53
C GLU A 41 -6.21 9.89 9.92
N ILE A 42 -5.55 10.24 8.82
CA ILE A 42 -4.71 9.33 8.04
C ILE A 42 -3.26 9.80 8.13
N GLU A 43 -2.37 8.89 8.43
CA GLU A 43 -0.91 9.09 8.33
C GLU A 43 -0.28 8.00 7.48
N VAL A 44 0.73 8.36 6.68
CA VAL A 44 1.62 7.41 5.99
C VAL A 44 3.00 7.57 6.59
N LEU A 45 3.44 6.57 7.31
CA LEU A 45 4.77 6.51 7.94
C LEU A 45 5.71 5.67 7.08
N ASP A 46 6.64 6.34 6.42
CA ASP A 46 7.76 5.67 5.76
C ASP A 46 8.97 5.64 6.70
N CYS A 47 9.16 4.49 7.35
CA CYS A 47 10.25 4.32 8.32
C CYS A 47 11.62 4.42 7.67
N GLN A 48 11.78 3.96 6.43
CA GLN A 48 13.04 4.01 5.72
C GLN A 48 13.41 5.44 5.35
N ALA A 49 12.48 6.19 4.77
CA ALA A 49 12.69 7.58 4.42
C ALA A 49 12.90 8.45 5.66
N LYS A 50 12.29 8.12 6.80
CA LYS A 50 12.51 8.82 8.08
C LYS A 50 13.74 8.34 8.83
N GLY A 51 14.37 7.24 8.42
CA GLY A 51 15.50 6.64 9.13
C GLY A 51 15.11 6.06 10.48
N LEU A 52 13.88 5.57 10.60
CA LEU A 52 13.37 4.92 11.80
C LEU A 52 13.71 3.43 11.78
N ASP A 53 14.20 2.94 12.89
CA ASP A 53 14.32 1.53 13.21
C ASP A 53 13.02 0.97 13.84
N TRP A 54 13.01 -0.28 14.24
CA TRP A 54 11.86 -0.94 14.86
C TRP A 54 11.42 -0.28 16.18
N ASN A 55 12.37 0.23 16.96
CA ASN A 55 12.06 0.98 18.19
C ASN A 55 11.45 2.35 17.88
N GLY A 56 11.94 3.01 16.82
CA GLY A 56 11.35 4.24 16.31
C GLY A 56 9.91 4.05 15.83
N LEU A 57 9.63 2.94 15.12
CA LEU A 57 8.27 2.57 14.69
C LEU A 57 7.35 2.35 15.91
N GLU A 58 7.81 1.59 16.91
CA GLU A 58 7.04 1.31 18.13
C GLU A 58 6.65 2.61 18.87
N LYS A 59 7.61 3.48 19.12
CA LYS A 59 7.37 4.79 19.75
C LYS A 59 6.42 5.67 18.95
N HIS A 60 6.50 5.61 17.63
CA HIS A 60 5.60 6.35 16.78
C HIS A 60 4.16 5.84 16.91
N MET A 61 3.97 4.52 16.89
CA MET A 61 2.66 3.89 17.11
C MET A 61 2.08 4.22 18.50
N GLU A 62 2.91 4.22 19.57
CA GLU A 62 2.51 4.64 20.92
C GLU A 62 2.01 6.08 20.93
N SER A 63 2.73 6.99 20.25
CA SER A 63 2.39 8.41 20.21
C SER A 63 1.18 8.71 19.35
N PHE A 64 1.05 8.07 18.19
CA PHE A 64 -0.07 8.28 17.27
C PHE A 64 -1.35 7.62 17.76
N ASP A 65 -1.23 6.50 18.50
CA ASP A 65 -2.34 5.67 19.02
C ASP A 65 -3.36 5.29 17.92
N PRO A 66 -2.96 4.53 16.90
CA PRO A 66 -3.83 4.19 15.78
C PRO A 66 -4.98 3.26 16.18
N ASP A 67 -6.12 3.40 15.51
CA ASP A 67 -7.22 2.43 15.56
C ASP A 67 -7.03 1.32 14.52
N MET A 68 -6.34 1.63 13.42
CA MET A 68 -5.99 0.70 12.35
C MET A 68 -4.55 0.93 11.89
N VAL A 69 -3.80 -0.16 11.73
CA VAL A 69 -2.46 -0.18 11.11
C VAL A 69 -2.52 -1.02 9.84
N ALA A 70 -2.10 -0.44 8.72
CA ALA A 70 -2.08 -1.09 7.42
C ALA A 70 -0.66 -1.15 6.84
N VAL A 71 -0.26 -2.34 6.39
CA VAL A 71 1.07 -2.59 5.81
C VAL A 71 0.92 -3.33 4.48
N SER A 72 1.74 -3.00 3.48
CA SER A 72 1.72 -3.69 2.19
C SER A 72 2.79 -4.76 2.09
N GLY A 73 2.43 -5.96 1.65
CA GLY A 73 3.32 -7.03 1.25
C GLY A 73 3.34 -7.21 -0.26
N LEU A 74 3.97 -6.29 -0.97
CA LEU A 74 4.03 -6.32 -2.44
C LEU A 74 4.74 -7.56 -2.95
N ALA A 75 5.86 -7.93 -2.35
CA ALA A 75 6.65 -9.11 -2.72
C ALA A 75 6.83 -10.04 -1.52
N THR A 76 7.05 -11.33 -1.80
CA THR A 76 7.28 -12.35 -0.77
C THR A 76 8.43 -12.01 0.18
N CYS A 77 9.49 -11.36 -0.33
CA CYS A 77 10.61 -10.94 0.51
C CYS A 77 10.24 -9.89 1.57
N ASN A 78 9.13 -9.16 1.38
CA ASN A 78 8.67 -8.15 2.31
C ASN A 78 7.69 -8.70 3.37
N THR A 79 7.31 -9.98 3.28
CA THR A 79 6.32 -10.59 4.19
C THR A 79 6.75 -10.49 5.66
N TYR A 80 8.00 -10.84 5.96
CA TYR A 80 8.49 -10.83 7.34
C TYR A 80 8.52 -9.42 7.95
N THR A 81 8.90 -8.41 7.16
CA THR A 81 8.90 -7.03 7.65
C THR A 81 7.47 -6.50 7.83
N ALA A 82 6.55 -6.88 6.95
CA ALA A 82 5.14 -6.54 7.07
C ALA A 82 4.53 -7.18 8.34
N VAL A 83 4.73 -8.48 8.54
CA VAL A 83 4.22 -9.20 9.72
C VAL A 83 4.82 -8.60 11.00
N ARG A 84 6.13 -8.38 11.07
CA ARG A 84 6.79 -7.78 12.24
C ARG A 84 6.24 -6.39 12.57
N ALA A 85 5.85 -5.59 11.57
CA ALA A 85 5.21 -4.30 11.83
C ALA A 85 3.82 -4.47 12.45
N LEU A 86 3.04 -5.48 12.01
CA LEU A 86 1.74 -5.79 12.60
C LEU A 86 1.86 -6.40 14.02
N GLU A 87 2.87 -7.25 14.27
CA GLU A 87 3.24 -7.72 15.61
C GLU A 87 3.54 -6.53 16.54
N THR A 88 4.34 -5.57 16.05
CA THR A 88 4.65 -4.35 16.80
C THR A 88 3.38 -3.58 17.13
N ALA A 89 2.48 -3.42 16.17
CA ALA A 89 1.20 -2.75 16.39
C ALA A 89 0.35 -3.46 17.46
N LYS A 90 0.24 -4.79 17.40
CA LYS A 90 -0.48 -5.59 18.40
C LYS A 90 0.17 -5.53 19.78
N ARG A 91 1.50 -5.45 19.86
CA ARG A 91 2.22 -5.30 21.13
C ARG A 91 1.95 -3.93 21.78
N VAL A 92 1.92 -2.87 20.97
CA VAL A 92 1.61 -1.50 21.45
C VAL A 92 0.15 -1.38 21.87
N LYS A 93 -0.77 -1.87 21.03
CA LYS A 93 -2.21 -1.77 21.25
C LYS A 93 -2.90 -3.07 20.82
N PRO A 94 -3.14 -4.02 21.74
CA PRO A 94 -3.73 -5.32 21.39
C PRO A 94 -5.08 -5.23 20.65
N SER A 95 -5.82 -4.14 20.85
CA SER A 95 -7.11 -3.89 20.20
C SER A 95 -7.02 -3.22 18.83
N VAL A 96 -5.82 -2.83 18.36
CA VAL A 96 -5.66 -2.21 17.05
C VAL A 96 -6.07 -3.18 15.94
N LEU A 97 -6.79 -2.69 14.94
CA LEU A 97 -7.08 -3.50 13.74
C LEU A 97 -5.84 -3.54 12.85
N THR A 98 -5.34 -4.72 12.58
CA THR A 98 -4.20 -4.95 11.70
C THR A 98 -4.65 -5.41 10.34
N VAL A 99 -4.21 -4.67 9.32
CA VAL A 99 -4.60 -4.89 7.92
C VAL A 99 -3.36 -5.06 7.06
N THR A 100 -3.38 -6.05 6.20
CA THR A 100 -2.34 -6.19 5.17
C THR A 100 -2.95 -6.48 3.80
N GLY A 101 -2.15 -6.37 2.76
CA GLY A 101 -2.55 -6.63 1.38
C GLY A 101 -1.34 -6.65 0.46
N GLY A 102 -1.60 -6.47 -0.83
CA GLY A 102 -0.59 -6.60 -1.88
C GLY A 102 -0.56 -8.00 -2.46
N GLN A 103 0.33 -8.22 -3.43
CA GLN A 103 0.30 -9.43 -4.26
C GLN A 103 0.56 -10.71 -3.46
N HIS A 104 1.51 -10.69 -2.52
CA HIS A 104 1.81 -11.86 -1.70
C HIS A 104 0.59 -12.30 -0.88
N PHE A 105 0.04 -11.39 -0.08
CA PHE A 105 -1.10 -11.70 0.79
C PHE A 105 -2.39 -11.94 0.02
N THR A 106 -2.55 -11.37 -1.17
CA THR A 106 -3.66 -11.70 -2.07
C THR A 106 -3.59 -13.16 -2.53
N ALA A 107 -2.40 -13.61 -2.90
CA ALA A 107 -2.20 -14.97 -3.41
C ALA A 107 -2.26 -16.05 -2.33
N LEU A 108 -1.82 -15.73 -1.12
CA LEU A 108 -1.65 -16.66 0.01
C LEU A 108 -2.46 -16.21 1.23
N ALA A 109 -3.71 -15.78 1.00
CA ALA A 109 -4.53 -15.19 2.07
C ALA A 109 -4.89 -16.21 3.17
N GLN A 110 -5.21 -17.46 2.78
CA GLN A 110 -5.51 -18.54 3.72
C GLN A 110 -4.29 -18.86 4.57
N GLU A 111 -3.18 -19.18 3.91
CA GLU A 111 -1.93 -19.60 4.55
C GLU A 111 -1.36 -18.49 5.45
N SER A 112 -1.50 -17.23 5.02
CA SER A 112 -1.04 -16.08 5.80
C SER A 112 -1.86 -15.88 7.07
N LEU A 113 -3.18 -16.03 7.00
CA LEU A 113 -4.03 -15.95 8.19
C LEU A 113 -3.81 -17.15 9.13
N GLU A 114 -3.50 -18.33 8.59
CA GLU A 114 -3.15 -19.49 9.41
C GLU A 114 -1.83 -19.32 10.14
N ALA A 115 -0.82 -18.78 9.43
CA ALA A 115 0.54 -18.67 9.95
C ALA A 115 0.76 -17.47 10.88
N TYR A 116 0.02 -16.38 10.69
CA TYR A 116 0.28 -15.08 11.34
C TYR A 116 -0.95 -14.59 12.10
N PRO A 117 -1.06 -14.89 13.41
CA PRO A 117 -2.19 -14.45 14.24
C PRO A 117 -2.29 -12.92 14.38
N GLU A 118 -1.21 -12.20 14.09
CA GLU A 118 -1.16 -10.74 14.11
C GLU A 118 -1.92 -10.07 12.97
N ILE A 119 -2.34 -10.84 11.97
CA ILE A 119 -3.13 -10.34 10.84
C ILE A 119 -4.62 -10.54 11.16
N ASP A 120 -5.36 -9.45 11.30
CA ASP A 120 -6.82 -9.50 11.45
C ASP A 120 -7.51 -9.59 10.08
N VAL A 121 -7.07 -8.76 9.12
CA VAL A 121 -7.71 -8.62 7.80
C VAL A 121 -6.65 -8.59 6.70
N ILE A 122 -6.91 -9.34 5.63
CA ILE A 122 -6.17 -9.26 4.37
C ILE A 122 -7.08 -8.65 3.31
N VAL A 123 -6.63 -7.54 2.73
CA VAL A 123 -7.23 -6.91 1.55
C VAL A 123 -6.65 -7.57 0.30
N ARG A 124 -7.51 -8.20 -0.49
CA ARG A 124 -7.13 -8.95 -1.71
C ARG A 124 -7.43 -8.16 -2.98
N GLY A 125 -6.53 -8.24 -3.95
CA GLY A 125 -6.64 -7.51 -5.22
C GLY A 125 -6.37 -6.03 -5.07
N GLU A 126 -7.13 -5.18 -5.78
CA GLU A 126 -7.05 -3.72 -5.63
C GLU A 126 -7.64 -3.28 -4.29
N GLY A 127 -6.86 -2.52 -3.55
CA GLY A 127 -7.19 -2.16 -2.16
C GLY A 127 -8.06 -0.93 -2.01
N GLU A 128 -8.14 -0.05 -2.98
CA GLU A 128 -8.72 1.28 -2.86
C GLU A 128 -10.19 1.22 -2.39
N GLN A 129 -11.05 0.59 -3.16
CA GLN A 129 -12.47 0.51 -2.80
C GLN A 129 -12.70 -0.40 -1.59
N THR A 130 -11.95 -1.52 -1.50
CA THR A 130 -12.05 -2.45 -0.36
C THR A 130 -11.73 -1.77 0.97
N LEU A 131 -10.70 -0.90 1.02
CA LEU A 131 -10.37 -0.14 2.23
C LEU A 131 -11.45 0.88 2.59
N VAL A 132 -12.03 1.55 1.60
CA VAL A 132 -13.17 2.46 1.83
C VAL A 132 -14.32 1.70 2.47
N ASP A 133 -14.71 0.56 1.87
CA ASP A 133 -15.82 -0.26 2.35
C ASP A 133 -15.52 -0.81 3.77
N LEU A 134 -14.27 -1.20 4.04
CA LEU A 134 -13.83 -1.67 5.38
C LEU A 134 -13.94 -0.56 6.42
N VAL A 135 -13.42 0.64 6.12
CA VAL A 135 -13.42 1.77 7.06
C VAL A 135 -14.84 2.27 7.33
N GLN A 136 -15.70 2.29 6.31
CA GLN A 136 -17.12 2.63 6.48
C GLN A 136 -17.85 1.58 7.33
N SER A 137 -17.60 0.28 7.06
CA SER A 137 -18.15 -0.82 7.85
C SER A 137 -17.79 -0.73 9.34
N LEU A 138 -16.53 -0.36 9.64
CA LEU A 138 -16.08 -0.11 11.01
C LEU A 138 -16.81 1.07 11.65
N GLY A 139 -16.96 2.18 10.93
CA GLY A 139 -17.68 3.36 11.40
C GLY A 139 -19.16 3.08 11.70
N GLU A 140 -19.79 2.24 10.89
CA GLU A 140 -21.19 1.80 11.03
C GLU A 140 -21.35 0.62 12.01
N LYS A 141 -20.28 0.03 12.51
CA LYS A 141 -20.26 -1.22 13.28
C LYS A 141 -20.96 -2.37 12.52
N ALA A 142 -20.82 -2.36 11.20
CA ALA A 142 -21.36 -3.39 10.33
C ALA A 142 -20.44 -4.63 10.28
N PRO A 143 -20.96 -5.82 10.02
CA PRO A 143 -20.14 -7.03 9.99
C PRO A 143 -19.21 -7.05 8.76
N PHE A 144 -18.01 -7.59 8.93
CA PHE A 144 -17.01 -7.72 7.85
C PHE A 144 -17.51 -8.55 6.66
N SER A 145 -18.50 -9.42 6.85
CA SER A 145 -19.13 -10.20 5.76
C SER A 145 -19.75 -9.35 4.66
N ARG A 146 -19.95 -8.04 4.88
CA ARG A 146 -20.44 -7.10 3.87
C ARG A 146 -19.34 -6.51 3.00
N VAL A 147 -18.07 -6.59 3.41
CA VAL A 147 -16.94 -5.97 2.73
C VAL A 147 -16.37 -6.94 1.70
N LYS A 148 -16.50 -6.63 0.42
CA LYS A 148 -15.89 -7.42 -0.65
C LYS A 148 -14.37 -7.30 -0.63
N GLY A 149 -13.67 -8.30 -1.16
CA GLY A 149 -12.21 -8.26 -1.34
C GLY A 149 -11.41 -8.50 -0.07
N ILE A 150 -12.02 -8.87 1.05
CA ILE A 150 -11.27 -9.20 2.27
C ILE A 150 -11.26 -10.68 2.60
N SER A 151 -10.22 -11.09 3.30
CA SER A 151 -10.14 -12.33 4.09
C SER A 151 -9.84 -11.95 5.53
N PHE A 152 -10.50 -12.60 6.48
CA PHE A 152 -10.39 -12.24 7.89
C PHE A 152 -10.68 -13.43 8.79
N ARG A 153 -10.31 -13.31 10.08
CA ARG A 153 -10.59 -14.29 11.11
C ARG A 153 -11.81 -13.85 11.93
N LEU A 154 -12.75 -14.77 12.11
CA LEU A 154 -13.92 -14.58 12.98
C LEU A 154 -14.19 -15.87 13.74
N ASP A 155 -14.30 -15.80 15.05
CA ASP A 155 -14.59 -16.94 15.94
C ASP A 155 -13.63 -18.15 15.74
N GLY A 156 -12.37 -17.86 15.39
CA GLY A 156 -11.34 -18.86 15.15
C GLY A 156 -11.34 -19.44 13.73
N GLU A 157 -12.32 -19.12 12.90
CA GLU A 157 -12.41 -19.55 11.50
C GLU A 157 -11.93 -18.45 10.54
N ILE A 158 -11.40 -18.86 9.39
CA ILE A 158 -10.97 -17.96 8.32
C ILE A 158 -12.08 -17.85 7.28
N HIS A 159 -12.46 -16.62 6.99
CA HIS A 159 -13.50 -16.29 6.03
C HIS A 159 -12.94 -15.55 4.83
N HIS A 160 -13.43 -15.87 3.64
CA HIS A 160 -13.10 -15.19 2.39
C HIS A 160 -14.36 -14.61 1.77
N ASN A 161 -14.46 -13.31 1.75
CA ASN A 161 -15.57 -12.64 1.07
C ASN A 161 -15.39 -12.67 -0.46
N PRO A 162 -16.46 -12.48 -1.24
CA PRO A 162 -16.35 -12.34 -2.69
C PRO A 162 -15.32 -11.28 -3.10
N PRO A 163 -14.64 -11.45 -4.24
CA PRO A 163 -13.65 -10.47 -4.69
C PRO A 163 -14.30 -9.11 -4.96
N GLN A 164 -13.51 -8.05 -4.74
CA GLN A 164 -13.87 -6.70 -5.18
C GLN A 164 -13.63 -6.59 -6.69
N PRO A 165 -14.56 -6.03 -7.47
CA PRO A 165 -14.31 -5.75 -8.88
C PRO A 165 -13.13 -4.80 -9.06
N LEU A 166 -12.36 -5.02 -10.12
CA LEU A 166 -11.28 -4.12 -10.50
C LEU A 166 -11.82 -2.73 -10.88
N ILE A 167 -11.08 -1.69 -10.56
CA ILE A 167 -11.40 -0.30 -10.93
C ILE A 167 -11.41 -0.19 -12.46
N GLY A 168 -12.53 0.18 -13.04
CA GLY A 168 -12.73 0.21 -14.49
C GLY A 168 -11.96 1.33 -15.18
N ASN A 169 -12.01 2.54 -14.62
CA ASN A 169 -11.33 3.72 -15.15
C ASN A 169 -10.28 4.22 -14.13
N LEU A 170 -9.02 4.12 -14.50
CA LEU A 170 -7.92 4.55 -13.62
C LEU A 170 -7.81 6.08 -13.50
N ASP A 171 -8.41 6.85 -14.39
CA ASP A 171 -8.46 8.31 -14.31
C ASP A 171 -9.34 8.80 -13.14
N ASP A 172 -10.23 7.96 -12.61
CA ASP A 172 -11.08 8.29 -11.47
C ASP A 172 -10.35 8.23 -10.12
N LEU A 173 -9.14 7.68 -10.12
CA LEU A 173 -8.28 7.65 -8.94
C LEU A 173 -7.74 9.07 -8.64
N PRO A 174 -7.61 9.49 -7.38
CA PRO A 174 -6.88 10.70 -7.05
C PRO A 174 -5.40 10.58 -7.42
N PHE A 175 -4.66 11.66 -7.45
CA PHE A 175 -3.20 11.59 -7.48
C PHE A 175 -2.67 10.90 -6.22
N PRO A 176 -1.58 10.12 -6.31
CA PRO A 176 -0.97 9.54 -5.12
C PRO A 176 -0.68 10.59 -4.05
N GLY A 177 -0.91 10.23 -2.80
CA GLY A 177 -0.87 11.14 -1.66
C GLY A 177 0.54 11.56 -1.22
N TYR A 178 1.35 12.10 -2.10
CA TYR A 178 2.70 12.59 -1.76
C TYR A 178 2.70 13.66 -0.66
N HIS A 179 1.58 14.31 -0.42
CA HIS A 179 1.44 15.26 0.69
C HIS A 179 1.56 14.60 2.07
N PHE A 180 1.27 13.31 2.21
CA PHE A 180 1.47 12.56 3.45
C PHE A 180 2.95 12.35 3.81
N VAL A 181 3.82 12.41 2.82
CA VAL A 181 5.28 12.20 2.98
C VAL A 181 6.12 13.41 2.51
N LYS A 182 5.49 14.60 2.46
CA LYS A 182 6.12 15.82 1.94
C LYS A 182 7.43 16.20 2.66
N ASP A 183 7.54 15.85 3.92
CA ASP A 183 8.72 16.09 4.76
C ASP A 183 9.92 15.21 4.36
N VAL A 184 9.70 14.07 3.72
CA VAL A 184 10.73 13.13 3.30
C VAL A 184 10.82 12.90 1.79
N VAL A 185 10.00 13.56 0.98
CA VAL A 185 10.04 13.42 -0.49
C VAL A 185 11.45 13.66 -1.06
N HIS A 186 12.22 14.58 -0.46
CA HIS A 186 13.59 14.88 -0.87
C HIS A 186 14.59 13.74 -0.62
N ARG A 187 14.22 12.72 0.15
CA ARG A 187 15.05 11.54 0.47
C ARG A 187 14.87 10.43 -0.54
N TYR A 188 13.74 10.39 -1.28
CA TYR A 188 13.54 9.37 -2.30
C TYR A 188 14.54 9.56 -3.45
N HIS A 189 15.23 8.47 -3.78
CA HIS A 189 16.28 8.48 -4.78
C HIS A 189 16.43 7.13 -5.48
N PHE A 190 16.99 7.20 -6.68
CA PHE A 190 17.44 6.04 -7.43
C PHE A 190 18.81 6.38 -8.06
N THR A 191 19.84 6.26 -7.24
CA THR A 191 21.18 6.80 -7.56
C THR A 191 21.76 6.25 -8.85
N MET A 192 21.60 4.94 -9.13
CA MET A 192 22.11 4.32 -10.34
C MET A 192 21.48 4.85 -11.63
N MET A 193 20.20 5.26 -11.59
CA MET A 193 19.47 5.67 -12.80
C MET A 193 19.41 7.19 -12.96
N ALA A 194 19.35 7.93 -11.86
CA ALA A 194 19.08 9.36 -11.89
C ALA A 194 20.21 10.21 -11.29
N GLY A 195 21.20 9.57 -10.64
CA GLY A 195 22.22 10.26 -9.86
C GLY A 195 21.79 10.53 -8.42
N PRO A 196 22.77 10.83 -7.53
CA PRO A 196 22.55 10.81 -6.08
C PRO A 196 21.68 11.95 -5.54
N GLU A 197 21.56 13.06 -6.25
CA GLU A 197 20.85 14.25 -5.79
C GLU A 197 19.54 14.52 -6.55
N THR A 198 19.17 13.62 -7.45
CA THR A 198 17.97 13.79 -8.26
C THR A 198 16.74 13.32 -7.49
N ARG A 199 15.80 14.24 -7.24
CA ARG A 199 14.51 13.89 -6.62
C ARG A 199 13.72 12.98 -7.53
N TYR A 200 13.23 11.92 -6.95
CA TYR A 200 12.63 10.79 -7.61
C TYR A 200 11.19 10.56 -7.16
N ALA A 201 10.32 10.18 -8.08
CA ALA A 201 8.99 9.70 -7.78
C ALA A 201 8.59 8.54 -8.68
N LEU A 202 7.64 7.76 -8.21
CA LEU A 202 6.97 6.71 -8.95
C LEU A 202 5.66 7.22 -9.53
N ILE A 203 5.35 6.81 -10.75
CA ILE A 203 4.07 7.04 -11.43
C ILE A 203 3.59 5.73 -12.00
N GLU A 204 2.29 5.52 -11.95
CA GLU A 204 1.62 4.40 -12.56
C GLU A 204 0.82 4.89 -13.76
N GLY A 205 1.14 4.42 -14.95
CA GLY A 205 0.41 4.73 -16.18
C GLY A 205 -0.64 3.68 -16.52
N SER A 206 -0.43 2.44 -16.09
CA SER A 206 -1.34 1.32 -16.34
C SER A 206 -1.31 0.28 -15.22
N ARG A 207 -2.34 -0.56 -15.16
CA ARG A 207 -2.43 -1.72 -14.27
C ARG A 207 -2.68 -2.99 -15.06
N GLY A 208 -1.85 -4.00 -14.78
CA GLY A 208 -1.98 -5.33 -15.32
C GLY A 208 -1.24 -5.55 -16.64
N CYS A 209 -1.35 -6.77 -17.11
CA CYS A 209 -0.72 -7.23 -18.33
C CYS A 209 -1.60 -8.32 -18.97
N PRO A 210 -1.87 -8.27 -20.28
CA PRO A 210 -2.70 -9.26 -20.96
C PRO A 210 -1.96 -10.58 -21.22
N HIS A 211 -0.64 -10.59 -21.07
CA HIS A 211 0.19 -11.76 -21.35
C HIS A 211 0.09 -12.80 -20.23
N ARG A 212 0.22 -14.08 -20.60
CA ARG A 212 0.11 -15.22 -19.67
C ARG A 212 1.45 -15.96 -19.54
N CYS A 213 2.53 -15.22 -19.25
CA CYS A 213 3.85 -15.80 -19.06
C CYS A 213 3.84 -16.81 -17.92
N THR A 214 4.42 -17.98 -18.11
CA THR A 214 4.33 -19.13 -17.18
C THR A 214 4.98 -18.85 -15.81
N PHE A 215 5.93 -17.95 -15.75
CA PHE A 215 6.65 -17.54 -14.52
C PHE A 215 6.03 -16.34 -13.80
N CYS A 216 5.07 -15.63 -14.43
CA CYS A 216 4.56 -14.36 -13.95
C CYS A 216 3.19 -14.54 -13.26
N SER A 217 3.02 -13.92 -12.08
CA SER A 217 1.75 -13.94 -11.34
C SER A 217 0.79 -12.82 -11.74
N GLN A 218 1.28 -11.78 -12.44
CA GLN A 218 0.52 -10.56 -12.71
C GLN A 218 -0.80 -10.81 -13.44
N TRP A 219 -0.83 -11.71 -14.41
CA TRP A 219 -2.03 -12.03 -15.14
C TRP A 219 -3.15 -12.64 -14.26
N ARG A 220 -2.78 -13.31 -13.16
CA ARG A 220 -3.76 -13.81 -12.17
C ARG A 220 -4.25 -12.69 -11.27
N HIS A 221 -3.32 -11.87 -10.78
CA HIS A 221 -3.65 -10.74 -9.91
C HIS A 221 -4.60 -9.74 -10.59
N TRP A 222 -4.36 -9.45 -11.86
CA TRP A 222 -5.14 -8.50 -12.65
C TRP A 222 -6.22 -9.16 -13.53
N GLU A 223 -6.53 -10.43 -13.32
CA GLU A 223 -7.55 -11.18 -14.09
C GLU A 223 -7.28 -11.17 -15.61
N GLY A 224 -6.02 -11.07 -16.04
CA GLY A 224 -5.64 -10.93 -17.45
C GLY A 224 -6.10 -9.62 -18.10
N LYS A 225 -6.52 -8.64 -17.32
CA LYS A 225 -6.93 -7.32 -17.81
C LYS A 225 -5.74 -6.36 -17.78
N TRP A 226 -5.70 -5.50 -18.78
CA TRP A 226 -4.79 -4.35 -18.84
C TRP A 226 -5.63 -3.09 -18.95
N ARG A 227 -5.42 -2.16 -18.03
CA ARG A 227 -6.17 -0.89 -17.94
C ARG A 227 -5.17 0.24 -17.88
N ILE A 228 -5.45 1.32 -18.61
CA ILE A 228 -4.55 2.47 -18.75
C ILE A 228 -5.18 3.73 -18.19
N LYS A 229 -4.34 4.63 -17.66
CA LYS A 229 -4.69 6.04 -17.48
C LYS A 229 -4.62 6.74 -18.83
N SER A 230 -5.40 7.79 -19.03
CA SER A 230 -5.26 8.65 -20.20
C SER A 230 -3.88 9.32 -20.22
N ALA A 231 -3.36 9.60 -21.42
CA ALA A 231 -2.08 10.29 -21.57
C ALA A 231 -2.08 11.66 -20.85
N LYS A 232 -3.23 12.36 -20.89
CA LYS A 232 -3.41 13.60 -20.15
C LYS A 232 -3.27 13.40 -18.66
N ARG A 233 -3.89 12.37 -18.09
CA ARG A 233 -3.83 12.06 -16.67
C ARG A 233 -2.39 11.77 -16.22
N VAL A 234 -1.65 10.99 -16.99
CA VAL A 234 -0.25 10.70 -16.70
C VAL A 234 0.60 11.97 -16.74
N ALA A 235 0.41 12.82 -17.78
CA ALA A 235 1.12 14.08 -17.89
C ALA A 235 0.80 15.04 -16.74
N ASP A 236 -0.46 15.17 -16.35
CA ASP A 236 -0.90 16.02 -15.23
C ASP A 236 -0.26 15.54 -13.90
N GLU A 237 -0.14 14.21 -13.69
CA GLU A 237 0.48 13.63 -12.50
C GLU A 237 2.00 13.85 -12.48
N MET A 238 2.66 13.76 -13.64
CA MET A 238 4.08 14.12 -13.80
C MET A 238 4.31 15.59 -13.49
N GLU A 239 3.51 16.48 -14.06
CA GLU A 239 3.59 17.92 -13.82
C GLU A 239 3.35 18.24 -12.34
N PHE A 240 2.37 17.62 -11.71
CA PHE A 240 2.09 17.78 -10.29
C PHE A 240 3.30 17.41 -9.41
N CYS A 241 3.95 16.27 -9.67
CA CYS A 241 5.15 15.86 -8.95
C CYS A 241 6.32 16.83 -9.19
N TYR A 242 6.49 17.30 -10.42
CA TYR A 242 7.51 18.26 -10.78
C TYR A 242 7.33 19.60 -10.05
N GLN A 243 6.13 20.17 -10.10
CA GLN A 243 5.86 21.50 -9.57
C GLN A 243 5.79 21.53 -8.04
N ASN A 244 5.15 20.55 -7.42
CA ASN A 244 4.88 20.59 -5.99
C ASN A 244 5.99 19.98 -5.12
N TYR A 245 6.74 19.02 -5.67
CA TYR A 245 7.77 18.29 -4.91
C TYR A 245 9.18 18.42 -5.51
N GLY A 246 9.32 19.13 -6.62
CA GLY A 246 10.61 19.35 -7.28
C GLY A 246 11.23 18.07 -7.85
N VAL A 247 10.39 17.08 -8.16
CA VAL A 247 10.82 15.83 -8.79
C VAL A 247 11.42 16.10 -10.17
N ARG A 248 12.51 15.40 -10.50
CA ARG A 248 13.21 15.52 -11.78
C ARG A 248 13.38 14.19 -12.51
N PHE A 249 13.19 13.09 -11.79
CA PHE A 249 13.22 11.75 -12.36
C PHE A 249 11.92 11.02 -11.97
N LEU A 250 11.20 10.54 -12.98
CA LEU A 250 9.95 9.83 -12.82
C LEU A 250 10.10 8.42 -13.40
N TRP A 251 9.74 7.43 -12.61
CA TRP A 251 9.75 6.03 -13.04
C TRP A 251 8.31 5.53 -13.18
N LEU A 252 8.00 5.01 -14.36
CA LEU A 252 6.72 4.33 -14.60
C LEU A 252 6.80 2.89 -14.07
N THR A 253 5.85 2.52 -13.22
CA THR A 253 5.83 1.21 -12.52
C THR A 253 4.96 0.17 -13.23
N ASP A 254 4.67 0.38 -14.50
CA ASP A 254 3.76 -0.42 -15.28
C ASP A 254 4.30 -1.83 -15.54
N ASP A 255 3.46 -2.86 -15.38
CA ASP A 255 3.78 -4.23 -15.76
C ASP A 255 3.91 -4.41 -17.30
N ASN A 256 3.20 -3.57 -18.02
CA ASN A 256 3.21 -3.52 -19.48
C ASN A 256 2.90 -2.09 -19.94
N PHE A 257 3.84 -1.46 -20.58
CA PHE A 257 3.77 -0.07 -21.05
C PHE A 257 3.54 0.01 -22.56
N GLY A 258 2.54 -0.54 -23.10
CA GLY A 258 2.15 -0.41 -24.50
C GLY A 258 2.11 -1.68 -25.28
#